data_596419843ffd1839c5970e6839189098
#
_entry.id   596419843ffd1839c5970e6839189098
#
_cell.length_a   1.000
_cell.length_b   1.000
_cell.length_c   1.000
_cell.angle_alpha   90.00
_cell.angle_beta   90.00
_cell.angle_gamma   90.00
#
_symmetry.space_group_name_H-M   'P 1'
#
loop_
_entity.id
_entity.type
_entity.pdbx_description
1 polymer ?
#
loop_
_entity_poly.entity_id
_entity_poly.type
_entity_poly.pdbx_seq_one_letter_code
_entity_poly.pdbx_strand_id
1 'polypeptide(L)'
;DVATAVPGQGIVDSLEQRKEELFECLEYFTGLWNQRVNTAPGSDLISMLAHGENTKNMQPLEFLGNLILLIVGGNDTTRNSISGGVLALNENPDQYEKLRNDLSLIPSMVPEIIRWQTPLAYMRRTALEDTQLNGKQIKKGDKVLMWYVSGNRDDEVIENPNAFIIDRTKERHHVSFGFGIHRCMGNRMAEMQL
;
A
#
# COMPACT_ATOMS: atom_id res chain seq x y z
N ASP A 1 -6.31 1.55 -12.59
CA ASP A 1 -5.28 2.07 -13.52
C ASP A 1 -5.43 3.59 -13.73
N VAL A 2 -6.63 4.11 -14.04
CA VAL A 2 -6.87 5.56 -14.27
C VAL A 2 -6.43 6.45 -13.08
N ALA A 3 -6.68 6.01 -11.85
CA ALA A 3 -6.35 6.78 -10.64
C ALA A 3 -4.85 7.06 -10.49
N THR A 4 -3.99 6.18 -11.00
CA THR A 4 -2.51 6.28 -10.94
C THR A 4 -1.89 6.61 -12.28
N ALA A 5 -2.68 6.70 -13.34
CA ALA A 5 -2.20 6.93 -14.70
C ALA A 5 -1.56 8.32 -14.85
N VAL A 6 -0.46 8.36 -15.60
CA VAL A 6 0.18 9.58 -16.04
C VAL A 6 -0.34 9.93 -17.43
N PRO A 7 -0.87 11.15 -17.65
CA PRO A 7 -1.37 11.56 -18.95
C PRO A 7 -0.34 11.36 -20.07
N GLY A 8 -0.80 10.86 -21.23
CA GLY A 8 0.03 10.60 -22.38
C GLY A 8 0.84 9.29 -22.34
N GLN A 9 0.60 8.41 -21.35
CA GLN A 9 1.26 7.10 -21.23
C GLN A 9 0.32 5.91 -21.54
N GLY A 10 -0.69 6.11 -22.36
CA GLY A 10 -1.50 5.05 -22.96
C GLY A 10 -2.74 4.60 -22.18
N ILE A 11 -3.00 5.17 -20.98
CA ILE A 11 -4.22 4.90 -20.20
C ILE A 11 -5.17 6.10 -20.26
N VAL A 12 -4.64 7.29 -20.06
CA VAL A 12 -5.35 8.57 -20.21
C VAL A 12 -4.48 9.54 -21.00
N ASP A 13 -5.11 10.34 -21.86
CA ASP A 13 -4.39 11.28 -22.72
C ASP A 13 -4.21 12.65 -22.06
N SER A 14 -5.12 13.03 -21.18
CA SER A 14 -5.10 14.32 -20.50
C SER A 14 -5.52 14.23 -19.03
N LEU A 15 -5.27 15.33 -18.28
CA LEU A 15 -5.79 15.48 -16.92
C LEU A 15 -7.31 15.65 -16.91
N GLU A 16 -7.88 16.23 -17.95
CA GLU A 16 -9.32 16.41 -18.12
C GLU A 16 -9.99 15.06 -18.26
N GLN A 17 -9.53 14.21 -19.20
CA GLN A 17 -10.02 12.85 -19.37
C GLN A 17 -9.92 12.05 -18.05
N ARG A 18 -8.77 12.12 -17.36
CA ARG A 18 -8.61 11.47 -16.06
C ARG A 18 -9.66 11.92 -15.05
N LYS A 19 -10.01 13.21 -15.02
CA LYS A 19 -11.06 13.72 -14.14
C LYS A 19 -12.42 13.19 -14.51
N GLU A 20 -12.78 13.19 -15.80
CA GLU A 20 -14.06 12.69 -16.29
C GLU A 20 -14.27 11.24 -15.87
N GLU A 21 -13.30 10.36 -16.11
CA GLU A 21 -13.38 8.97 -15.69
C GLU A 21 -13.45 8.78 -14.16
N LEU A 22 -12.77 9.64 -13.40
CA LEU A 22 -12.88 9.62 -11.94
C LEU A 22 -14.24 10.16 -11.43
N PHE A 23 -14.89 11.03 -12.19
CA PHE A 23 -16.26 11.48 -11.86
C PHE A 23 -17.31 10.39 -12.09
N GLU A 24 -17.18 9.55 -13.10
CA GLU A 24 -18.02 8.35 -13.25
C GLU A 24 -17.91 7.42 -12.03
N CYS A 25 -16.68 7.22 -11.54
CA CYS A 25 -16.43 6.49 -10.31
C CYS A 25 -17.12 7.15 -9.10
N LEU A 26 -17.04 8.48 -8.97
CA LEU A 26 -17.74 9.23 -7.92
C LEU A 26 -19.25 9.04 -7.99
N GLU A 27 -19.84 9.13 -9.16
CA GLU A 27 -21.28 8.97 -9.37
C GLU A 27 -21.76 7.58 -8.92
N TYR A 28 -21.08 6.53 -9.37
CA TYR A 28 -21.38 5.16 -8.98
C TYR A 28 -21.33 4.96 -7.46
N PHE A 29 -20.23 5.38 -6.83
CA PHE A 29 -20.07 5.21 -5.39
C PHE A 29 -20.96 6.12 -4.55
N THR A 30 -21.35 7.30 -5.08
CA THR A 30 -22.36 8.15 -4.45
C THR A 30 -23.73 7.44 -4.45
N GLY A 31 -24.08 6.73 -5.52
CA GLY A 31 -25.28 5.87 -5.54
C GLY A 31 -25.26 4.81 -4.45
N LEU A 32 -24.14 4.11 -4.27
CA LEU A 32 -23.96 3.14 -3.19
C LEU A 32 -24.01 3.81 -1.79
N TRP A 33 -23.38 4.96 -1.63
CA TRP A 33 -23.43 5.73 -0.39
C TRP A 33 -24.87 6.05 0.01
N ASN A 34 -25.66 6.59 -0.92
CA ASN A 34 -27.05 6.94 -0.69
C ASN A 34 -27.93 5.73 -0.32
N GLN A 35 -27.60 4.55 -0.83
CA GLN A 35 -28.25 3.32 -0.39
C GLN A 35 -27.84 2.94 1.04
N ARG A 36 -26.56 3.01 1.37
CA ARG A 36 -26.00 2.59 2.66
C ARG A 36 -26.40 3.51 3.80
N VAL A 37 -26.44 4.82 3.60
CA VAL A 37 -26.81 5.81 4.64
C VAL A 37 -28.24 5.61 5.15
N ASN A 38 -29.10 5.05 4.31
CA ASN A 38 -30.52 4.80 4.64
C ASN A 38 -30.79 3.38 5.15
N THR A 39 -29.76 2.57 5.37
CA THR A 39 -29.86 1.20 5.91
C THR A 39 -29.12 1.08 7.24
N ALA A 40 -29.28 -0.02 7.94
CA ALA A 40 -28.46 -0.32 9.13
C ALA A 40 -26.97 -0.42 8.76
N PRO A 41 -26.04 -0.03 9.65
CA PRO A 41 -24.61 -0.16 9.40
C PRO A 41 -24.22 -1.57 9.03
N GLY A 42 -23.51 -1.74 7.90
CA GLY A 42 -22.97 -3.00 7.41
C GLY A 42 -21.46 -3.07 7.55
N SER A 43 -20.86 -4.20 7.15
CA SER A 43 -19.42 -4.47 7.23
C SER A 43 -18.65 -4.08 5.97
N ASP A 44 -19.32 -3.60 4.93
CA ASP A 44 -18.64 -3.08 3.74
C ASP A 44 -18.08 -1.68 3.97
N LEU A 45 -16.99 -1.35 3.26
CA LEU A 45 -16.26 -0.08 3.44
C LEU A 45 -17.15 1.15 3.20
N ILE A 46 -18.08 1.12 2.24
CA ILE A 46 -18.98 2.26 1.96
C ILE A 46 -19.93 2.48 3.13
N SER A 47 -20.49 1.38 3.68
CA SER A 47 -21.32 1.45 4.88
C SER A 47 -20.54 2.00 6.08
N MET A 48 -19.31 1.55 6.29
CA MET A 48 -18.46 2.05 7.36
C MET A 48 -18.16 3.54 7.22
N LEU A 49 -17.89 4.02 6.01
CA LEU A 49 -17.68 5.45 5.73
C LEU A 49 -18.97 6.26 5.94
N ALA A 50 -20.11 5.75 5.48
CA ALA A 50 -21.40 6.43 5.56
C ALA A 50 -21.92 6.59 7.01
N HIS A 51 -21.53 5.70 7.93
CA HIS A 51 -21.96 5.71 9.32
C HIS A 51 -20.88 6.13 10.32
N GLY A 52 -19.62 6.27 9.87
CA GLY A 52 -18.51 6.68 10.73
C GLY A 52 -18.67 8.14 11.21
N GLU A 53 -18.44 8.39 12.49
CA GLU A 53 -18.59 9.75 13.05
C GLU A 53 -17.76 10.80 12.32
N ASN A 54 -16.55 10.46 11.91
CA ASN A 54 -15.63 11.37 11.24
C ASN A 54 -15.79 11.40 9.71
N THR A 55 -16.59 10.49 9.14
CA THR A 55 -16.68 10.32 7.67
C THR A 55 -18.05 10.55 7.09
N LYS A 56 -19.11 10.43 7.89
CA LYS A 56 -20.53 10.57 7.44
C LYS A 56 -20.88 11.93 6.80
N ASN A 57 -20.08 12.96 7.04
CA ASN A 57 -20.30 14.32 6.53
C ASN A 57 -19.25 14.75 5.49
N MET A 58 -18.51 13.80 4.89
CA MET A 58 -17.53 14.11 3.85
C MET A 58 -18.15 14.84 2.67
N GLN A 59 -17.42 15.83 2.15
CA GLN A 59 -17.79 16.47 0.89
C GLN A 59 -17.53 15.51 -0.29
N PRO A 60 -18.21 15.63 -1.44
CA PRO A 60 -18.09 14.70 -2.56
C PRO A 60 -16.64 14.45 -3.03
N LEU A 61 -15.82 15.49 -3.12
CA LEU A 61 -14.41 15.33 -3.52
C LEU A 61 -13.53 14.67 -2.44
N GLU A 62 -13.85 14.89 -1.18
CA GLU A 62 -13.20 14.19 -0.06
C GLU A 62 -13.56 12.71 -0.07
N PHE A 63 -14.83 12.39 -0.29
CA PHE A 63 -15.30 11.01 -0.45
C PHE A 63 -14.59 10.31 -1.62
N LEU A 64 -14.53 10.96 -2.80
CA LEU A 64 -13.79 10.45 -3.95
C LEU A 64 -12.31 10.19 -3.62
N GLY A 65 -11.66 11.14 -2.93
CA GLY A 65 -10.25 10.96 -2.51
C GLY A 65 -10.05 9.75 -1.61
N ASN A 66 -10.94 9.53 -0.64
CA ASN A 66 -10.91 8.35 0.24
C ASN A 66 -11.15 7.05 -0.54
N LEU A 67 -12.09 7.03 -1.48
CA LEU A 67 -12.33 5.86 -2.34
C LEU A 67 -11.11 5.50 -3.18
N ILE A 68 -10.50 6.51 -3.83
CA ILE A 68 -9.29 6.30 -4.63
C ILE A 68 -8.17 5.70 -3.77
N LEU A 69 -7.95 6.23 -2.56
CA LEU A 69 -6.96 5.70 -1.64
C LEU A 69 -7.22 4.23 -1.26
N LEU A 70 -8.46 3.87 -0.98
CA LEU A 70 -8.85 2.50 -0.63
C LEU A 70 -8.68 1.54 -1.83
N ILE A 71 -9.11 1.95 -3.02
CA ILE A 71 -9.02 1.13 -4.24
C ILE A 71 -7.55 0.93 -4.64
N VAL A 72 -6.77 2.02 -4.70
CA VAL A 72 -5.35 1.96 -5.10
C VAL A 72 -4.52 1.20 -4.06
N GLY A 73 -4.71 1.54 -2.78
CA GLY A 73 -3.94 0.91 -1.70
C GLY A 73 -4.24 -0.58 -1.52
N GLY A 74 -5.49 -1.00 -1.73
CA GLY A 74 -5.93 -2.39 -1.50
C GLY A 74 -5.77 -3.33 -2.69
N ASN A 75 -5.54 -2.82 -3.89
CA ASN A 75 -5.52 -3.63 -5.12
C ASN A 75 -4.09 -3.91 -5.60
N ASP A 76 -3.40 -2.92 -6.14
CA ASP A 76 -2.14 -3.13 -6.86
C ASP A 76 -1.01 -3.65 -5.98
N THR A 77 -0.89 -3.16 -4.75
CA THR A 77 0.17 -3.57 -3.84
C THR A 77 0.03 -5.03 -3.42
N THR A 78 -1.18 -5.49 -3.14
CA THR A 78 -1.47 -6.88 -2.78
C THR A 78 -1.26 -7.80 -3.99
N ARG A 79 -1.81 -7.45 -5.15
CA ARG A 79 -1.62 -8.21 -6.39
C ARG A 79 -0.14 -8.38 -6.74
N ASN A 80 0.63 -7.28 -6.66
CA ASN A 80 2.07 -7.32 -6.94
C ASN A 80 2.83 -8.17 -5.90
N SER A 81 2.40 -8.16 -4.64
CA SER A 81 3.01 -9.00 -3.61
C SER A 81 2.74 -10.49 -3.86
N ILE A 82 1.51 -10.85 -4.25
CA ILE A 82 1.16 -12.23 -4.63
C ILE A 82 2.02 -12.70 -5.82
N SER A 83 2.02 -11.93 -6.91
CA SER A 83 2.78 -12.27 -8.12
C SER A 83 4.29 -12.33 -7.84
N GLY A 84 4.81 -11.36 -7.08
CA GLY A 84 6.22 -11.31 -6.68
C GLY A 84 6.60 -12.45 -5.74
N GLY A 85 5.70 -12.87 -4.85
CA GLY A 85 5.90 -14.03 -3.98
C GLY A 85 6.01 -15.34 -4.78
N VAL A 86 5.12 -15.54 -5.76
CA VAL A 86 5.19 -16.69 -6.67
C VAL A 86 6.51 -16.70 -7.45
N LEU A 87 6.90 -15.54 -7.99
CA LEU A 87 8.19 -15.42 -8.70
C LEU A 87 9.36 -15.72 -7.78
N ALA A 88 9.40 -15.12 -6.58
CA ALA A 88 10.48 -15.33 -5.62
C ALA A 88 10.64 -16.81 -5.22
N LEU A 89 9.54 -17.53 -4.99
CA LEU A 89 9.58 -18.97 -4.70
C LEU A 89 10.10 -19.79 -5.89
N ASN A 90 9.76 -19.40 -7.13
CA ASN A 90 10.27 -20.06 -8.33
C ASN A 90 11.77 -19.78 -8.57
N GLU A 91 12.24 -18.59 -8.26
CA GLU A 91 13.65 -18.20 -8.38
C GLU A 91 14.51 -18.75 -7.22
N ASN A 92 13.90 -19.18 -6.10
CA ASN A 92 14.55 -19.73 -4.93
C ASN A 92 13.95 -21.12 -4.59
N PRO A 93 14.24 -22.16 -5.39
CA PRO A 93 13.61 -23.48 -5.27
C PRO A 93 13.89 -24.18 -3.93
N ASP A 94 14.99 -23.88 -3.27
CA ASP A 94 15.32 -24.35 -1.92
C ASP A 94 14.34 -23.80 -0.87
N GLN A 95 13.95 -22.55 -0.99
CA GLN A 95 12.94 -21.92 -0.11
C GLN A 95 11.55 -22.48 -0.41
N TYR A 96 11.24 -22.72 -1.68
CA TYR A 96 9.98 -23.36 -2.05
C TYR A 96 9.88 -24.80 -1.54
N GLU A 97 10.94 -25.58 -1.63
CA GLU A 97 10.98 -26.95 -1.08
C GLU A 97 10.85 -26.94 0.46
N LYS A 98 11.50 -25.99 1.15
CA LYS A 98 11.34 -25.77 2.60
C LYS A 98 9.88 -25.52 2.95
N LEU A 99 9.18 -24.63 2.21
CA LEU A 99 7.76 -24.34 2.41
C LEU A 99 6.87 -25.57 2.18
N ARG A 100 7.13 -26.35 1.14
CA ARG A 100 6.36 -27.57 0.81
C ARG A 100 6.47 -28.62 1.90
N ASN A 101 7.62 -28.71 2.56
CA ASN A 101 7.88 -29.66 3.64
C ASN A 101 7.34 -29.16 4.99
N ASP A 102 7.19 -27.86 5.17
CA ASP A 102 6.69 -27.27 6.42
C ASP A 102 5.81 -26.03 6.17
N LEU A 103 4.51 -26.25 6.09
CA LEU A 103 3.52 -25.17 5.92
C LEU A 103 3.38 -24.25 7.15
N SER A 104 3.97 -24.61 8.30
CA SER A 104 4.01 -23.72 9.47
C SER A 104 4.86 -22.47 9.25
N LEU A 105 5.66 -22.44 8.17
CA LEU A 105 6.45 -21.29 7.74
C LEU A 105 5.65 -20.20 7.00
N ILE A 106 4.38 -20.45 6.67
CA ILE A 106 3.53 -19.43 6.00
C ILE A 106 3.53 -18.08 6.75
N PRO A 107 3.35 -18.02 8.08
CA PRO A 107 3.34 -16.76 8.82
C PRO A 107 4.64 -15.96 8.74
N SER A 108 5.80 -16.60 8.58
CA SER A 108 7.09 -15.94 8.40
C SER A 108 7.41 -15.64 6.93
N MET A 109 6.94 -16.48 6.01
CA MET A 109 7.09 -16.28 4.57
C MET A 109 6.36 -15.02 4.09
N VAL A 110 5.15 -14.76 4.57
CA VAL A 110 4.33 -13.61 4.10
C VAL A 110 5.03 -12.27 4.33
N PRO A 111 5.54 -11.93 5.53
CA PRO A 111 6.35 -10.74 5.72
C PRO A 111 7.61 -10.68 4.85
N GLU A 112 8.26 -11.83 4.60
CA GLU A 112 9.43 -11.88 3.72
C GLU A 112 9.06 -11.57 2.26
N ILE A 113 7.94 -12.06 1.75
CA ILE A 113 7.42 -11.68 0.43
C ILE A 113 7.20 -10.16 0.37
N ILE A 114 6.57 -9.58 1.38
CA ILE A 114 6.29 -8.14 1.45
C ILE A 114 7.59 -7.32 1.51
N ARG A 115 8.58 -7.78 2.27
CA ARG A 115 9.92 -7.18 2.33
C ARG A 115 10.62 -7.27 0.97
N TRP A 116 10.65 -8.48 0.41
CA TRP A 116 11.36 -8.80 -0.83
C TRP A 116 10.81 -8.03 -2.02
N GLN A 117 9.49 -8.07 -2.19
CA GLN A 117 8.80 -7.40 -3.29
C GLN A 117 8.78 -5.89 -3.13
N THR A 118 8.63 -5.39 -1.90
CA THR A 118 8.49 -3.95 -1.60
C THR A 118 7.58 -3.25 -2.63
N PRO A 119 6.27 -3.59 -2.70
CA PRO A 119 5.40 -3.19 -3.82
C PRO A 119 5.24 -1.67 -3.95
N LEU A 120 5.51 -0.94 -2.88
CA LEU A 120 5.63 0.52 -2.87
C LEU A 120 7.10 0.88 -2.62
N ALA A 121 7.83 1.18 -3.71
CA ALA A 121 9.28 1.38 -3.65
C ALA A 121 9.71 2.59 -2.81
N TYR A 122 8.90 3.66 -2.83
CA TYR A 122 9.16 4.89 -2.07
C TYR A 122 7.90 5.68 -1.78
N MET A 123 7.97 6.56 -0.80
CA MET A 123 6.97 7.58 -0.51
C MET A 123 7.63 8.94 -0.35
N ARG A 124 6.88 10.02 -0.65
CA ARG A 124 7.36 11.39 -0.55
C ARG A 124 6.67 12.13 0.59
N ARG A 125 7.44 12.97 1.27
CA ARG A 125 6.93 13.98 2.22
C ARG A 125 7.38 15.36 1.79
N THR A 126 6.69 16.38 2.27
CA THR A 126 7.12 17.79 2.15
C THR A 126 7.40 18.31 3.54
N ALA A 127 8.56 18.87 3.75
CA ALA A 127 8.92 19.48 5.02
C ALA A 127 7.99 20.67 5.33
N LEU A 128 7.39 20.70 6.49
CA LEU A 128 6.49 21.78 6.94
C LEU A 128 7.25 22.94 7.61
N GLU A 129 8.45 22.67 8.06
CA GLU A 129 9.36 23.61 8.73
C GLU A 129 10.82 23.24 8.44
N ASP A 130 11.74 24.13 8.76
CA ASP A 130 13.17 23.84 8.68
C ASP A 130 13.52 22.81 9.76
N THR A 131 14.27 21.77 9.38
CA THR A 131 14.67 20.70 10.29
C THR A 131 16.02 20.11 9.91
N GLN A 132 16.52 19.19 10.70
CA GLN A 132 17.77 18.48 10.44
C GLN A 132 17.58 16.98 10.60
N LEU A 133 18.12 16.20 9.67
CA LEU A 133 18.15 14.74 9.71
C LEU A 133 19.58 14.25 9.43
N ASN A 134 20.18 13.51 10.37
CA ASN A 134 21.55 12.99 10.26
C ASN A 134 22.58 14.06 9.81
N GLY A 135 22.52 15.26 10.41
CA GLY A 135 23.42 16.37 10.09
C GLY A 135 23.09 17.11 8.78
N LYS A 136 22.11 16.66 8.01
CA LYS A 136 21.65 17.32 6.77
C LYS A 136 20.54 18.31 7.08
N GLN A 137 20.69 19.55 6.62
CA GLN A 137 19.64 20.56 6.71
C GLN A 137 18.55 20.28 5.67
N ILE A 138 17.30 20.30 6.13
CA ILE A 138 16.09 20.18 5.31
C ILE A 138 15.29 21.46 5.54
N LYS A 139 14.98 22.17 4.47
CA LYS A 139 14.24 23.43 4.53
C LYS A 139 12.74 23.19 4.35
N LYS A 140 11.94 24.08 4.90
CA LYS A 140 10.50 24.14 4.64
C LYS A 140 10.23 24.12 3.13
N GLY A 141 9.36 23.22 2.71
CA GLY A 141 9.02 23.02 1.29
C GLY A 141 9.84 21.95 0.57
N ASP A 142 10.97 21.51 1.14
CA ASP A 142 11.79 20.46 0.55
C ASP A 142 11.01 19.14 0.42
N LYS A 143 11.30 18.41 -0.65
CA LYS A 143 10.73 17.09 -0.91
C LYS A 143 11.69 16.02 -0.40
N VAL A 144 11.22 15.26 0.59
CA VAL A 144 11.97 14.15 1.20
C VAL A 144 11.40 12.83 0.70
N LEU A 145 12.22 12.02 0.04
CA LEU A 145 11.85 10.68 -0.43
C LEU A 145 12.35 9.64 0.57
N MET A 146 11.42 8.79 1.00
CA MET A 146 11.72 7.62 1.84
C MET A 146 11.76 6.39 0.94
N TRP A 147 12.94 5.87 0.66
CA TRP A 147 13.15 4.71 -0.20
C TRP A 147 12.95 3.42 0.60
N TYR A 148 11.73 2.89 0.60
CA TYR A 148 11.39 1.64 1.30
C TYR A 148 12.16 0.45 0.74
N VAL A 149 12.36 0.40 -0.58
CA VAL A 149 13.16 -0.65 -1.21
C VAL A 149 14.60 -0.66 -0.72
N SER A 150 15.20 0.50 -0.45
CA SER A 150 16.54 0.61 0.15
C SER A 150 16.53 0.16 1.61
N GLY A 151 15.58 0.67 2.41
CA GLY A 151 15.46 0.28 3.82
C GLY A 151 15.20 -1.22 4.02
N ASN A 152 14.48 -1.87 3.09
CA ASN A 152 14.26 -3.31 3.11
C ASN A 152 15.46 -4.14 2.64
N ARG A 153 16.53 -3.47 2.21
CA ARG A 153 17.79 -4.07 1.77
C ARG A 153 19.01 -3.56 2.57
N ASP A 154 18.74 -2.89 3.69
CA ASP A 154 19.78 -2.34 4.57
C ASP A 154 20.46 -3.47 5.34
N ASP A 155 21.76 -3.67 5.08
CA ASP A 155 22.59 -4.73 5.69
C ASP A 155 23.04 -4.40 7.12
N GLU A 156 22.92 -3.14 7.55
CA GLU A 156 23.15 -2.78 8.96
C GLU A 156 22.06 -3.30 9.90
N VAL A 157 20.85 -3.55 9.37
CA VAL A 157 19.68 -3.93 10.19
C VAL A 157 19.01 -5.24 9.78
N ILE A 158 19.23 -5.70 8.54
CA ILE A 158 18.63 -6.93 8.00
C ILE A 158 19.77 -7.87 7.57
N GLU A 159 19.87 -9.01 8.22
CA GLU A 159 20.85 -10.03 7.87
C GLU A 159 20.56 -10.61 6.48
N ASN A 160 21.60 -10.69 5.63
CA ASN A 160 21.49 -11.16 4.25
C ASN A 160 20.29 -10.53 3.48
N PRO A 161 20.22 -9.18 3.37
CA PRO A 161 19.02 -8.49 2.90
C PRO A 161 18.70 -8.79 1.42
N ASN A 162 19.68 -9.21 0.64
CA ASN A 162 19.56 -9.58 -0.77
C ASN A 162 19.25 -11.08 -0.99
N ALA A 163 19.01 -11.85 0.07
CA ALA A 163 18.52 -13.22 0.00
C ALA A 163 17.03 -13.27 0.34
N PHE A 164 16.28 -14.12 -0.38
CA PHE A 164 14.90 -14.44 -0.05
C PHE A 164 14.93 -15.62 0.95
N ILE A 165 14.50 -15.38 2.19
CA ILE A 165 14.58 -16.33 3.30
C ILE A 165 13.25 -16.36 4.04
N ILE A 166 12.48 -17.43 3.86
CA ILE A 166 11.10 -17.54 4.36
C ILE A 166 10.96 -17.78 5.87
N ASP A 167 12.04 -18.16 6.54
CA ASP A 167 12.12 -18.46 7.97
C ASP A 167 12.99 -17.48 8.75
N ARG A 168 13.01 -16.19 8.36
CA ARG A 168 13.73 -15.16 9.11
C ARG A 168 13.28 -15.07 10.55
N THR A 169 14.22 -14.96 11.46
CA THR A 169 13.95 -14.82 12.91
C THR A 169 13.25 -13.51 13.27
N LYS A 170 13.45 -12.45 12.48
CA LYS A 170 12.80 -11.13 12.62
C LYS A 170 11.89 -10.88 11.41
N GLU A 171 10.90 -11.74 11.24
CA GLU A 171 10.03 -11.80 10.07
C GLU A 171 9.38 -10.47 9.68
N ARG A 172 8.90 -9.67 10.63
CA ARG A 172 8.25 -8.37 10.39
C ARG A 172 9.19 -7.16 10.42
N HIS A 173 10.49 -7.39 10.31
CA HIS A 173 11.49 -6.32 10.33
C HIS A 173 11.67 -5.72 8.93
N HIS A 174 10.65 -5.03 8.44
CA HIS A 174 10.64 -4.35 7.17
C HIS A 174 9.84 -3.04 7.23
N VAL A 175 10.06 -2.13 6.28
CA VAL A 175 9.41 -0.82 6.22
C VAL A 175 8.37 -0.69 5.10
N SER A 176 8.00 -1.79 4.41
CA SER A 176 7.04 -1.78 3.29
C SER A 176 5.69 -1.18 3.63
N PHE A 177 5.23 -1.31 4.87
CA PHE A 177 3.98 -0.71 5.35
C PHE A 177 4.12 0.74 5.83
N GLY A 178 5.31 1.31 5.73
CA GLY A 178 5.61 2.62 6.28
C GLY A 178 5.59 2.68 7.81
N PHE A 179 5.73 3.89 8.34
CA PHE A 179 5.79 4.15 9.78
C PHE A 179 5.02 5.43 10.13
N GLY A 180 4.65 5.57 11.41
CA GLY A 180 3.98 6.75 11.93
C GLY A 180 2.51 6.84 11.54
N ILE A 181 1.98 8.06 11.47
CA ILE A 181 0.55 8.33 11.25
C ILE A 181 0.03 7.81 9.91
N HIS A 182 0.90 7.70 8.90
CA HIS A 182 0.57 7.17 7.58
C HIS A 182 0.91 5.68 7.40
N ARG A 183 1.17 4.95 8.49
CA ARG A 183 1.34 3.50 8.39
C ARG A 183 0.13 2.87 7.70
N CYS A 184 0.40 1.89 6.85
CA CYS A 184 -0.65 1.16 6.12
C CYS A 184 -1.76 0.68 7.06
N MET A 185 -2.99 1.13 6.81
CA MET A 185 -4.16 0.72 7.60
C MET A 185 -4.58 -0.72 7.28
N GLY A 186 -4.30 -1.18 6.05
CA GLY A 186 -4.67 -2.51 5.55
C GLY A 186 -3.60 -3.59 5.75
N ASN A 187 -2.55 -3.34 6.55
CA ASN A 187 -1.43 -4.27 6.66
C ASN A 187 -1.86 -5.69 7.09
N ARG A 188 -2.80 -5.82 8.03
CA ARG A 188 -3.31 -7.12 8.47
C ARG A 188 -4.13 -7.81 7.41
N MET A 189 -4.95 -7.05 6.68
CA MET A 189 -5.73 -7.57 5.55
C MET A 189 -4.80 -8.10 4.46
N ALA A 190 -3.75 -7.34 4.11
CA ALA A 190 -2.75 -7.76 3.12
C ALA A 190 -2.01 -9.03 3.56
N GLU A 191 -1.57 -9.11 4.83
CA GLU A 191 -0.93 -10.31 5.37
C GLU A 191 -1.85 -11.55 5.33
N MET A 192 -3.16 -11.36 5.47
CA MET A 192 -4.13 -12.46 5.40
C MET A 192 -4.48 -12.90 3.97
N GLN A 193 -4.33 -12.03 2.99
CA GLN A 193 -4.61 -12.32 1.58
C GLN A 193 -3.42 -13.01 0.87
N LEU A 194 -2.22 -12.83 1.40
CA LEU A 194 -0.98 -13.43 0.90
C LEU A 194 -0.76 -14.83 1.48
#